data_7d46851694df3c4de1a312d8c4b61c11
#
_entry.id   7d46851694df3c4de1a312d8c4b61c11
#
_cell.length_a   1.000
_cell.length_b   1.000
_cell.length_c   1.000
_cell.angle_alpha   90.00
_cell.angle_beta   90.00
_cell.angle_gamma   90.00
#
_symmetry.space_group_name_H-M   'P 1'
#
loop_
_entity.id
_entity.type
_entity.pdbx_description
1 polymer ?
#
loop_
_entity_poly.entity_id
_entity_poly.type
_entity_poly.pdbx_seq_one_letter_code
_entity_poly.pdbx_strand_id
1 'polypeptide(L)'
;MNVNPGELNRRIRIQQYVRTRDADGYYAEDWQTVCTLWAKFSRESGTELRERGADFAEIHVRFLIRFREGIDRKMAVLYRGDRYEIEYLNNYGDSGEYLEILAKLRTQGVSA
;
A
#
# COMPACT_ATOMS: atom_id res chain seq x y z
N MET A 1 4.67 20.23 11.79
CA MET A 1 4.94 19.72 10.46
C MET A 1 3.78 20.05 9.53
N ASN A 2 4.08 20.64 8.41
CA ASN A 2 3.03 21.12 7.50
C ASN A 2 2.85 20.15 6.35
N VAL A 3 1.62 19.67 6.18
CA VAL A 3 1.25 18.89 5.01
C VAL A 3 0.48 19.81 4.08
N ASN A 4 0.93 19.87 2.84
CA ASN A 4 0.24 20.63 1.81
C ASN A 4 -0.76 19.71 1.12
N PRO A 5 -2.08 19.96 1.25
CA PRO A 5 -3.07 19.09 0.62
C PRO A 5 -2.93 18.99 -0.90
N GLY A 6 -2.34 19.99 -1.55
CA GLY A 6 -2.07 19.96 -2.99
C GLY A 6 -1.04 18.89 -3.38
N GLU A 7 -0.26 18.39 -2.45
CA GLU A 7 0.70 17.32 -2.70
C GLU A 7 0.06 15.95 -2.72
N LEU A 8 -1.19 15.83 -2.29
CA LEU A 8 -1.95 14.58 -2.37
C LEU A 8 -2.52 14.45 -3.77
N ASN A 9 -1.63 14.20 -4.73
CA ASN A 9 -1.95 14.25 -6.15
C ASN A 9 -1.81 12.92 -6.88
N ARG A 10 -1.59 11.83 -6.14
CA ARG A 10 -1.50 10.50 -6.70
C ARG A 10 -2.75 9.70 -6.36
N ARG A 11 -3.32 9.05 -7.36
CA ARG A 11 -4.53 8.25 -7.15
C ARG A 11 -4.15 6.84 -6.75
N ILE A 12 -4.66 6.39 -5.61
CA ILE A 12 -4.41 5.04 -5.12
C ILE A 12 -5.72 4.34 -4.81
N ARG A 13 -5.69 3.02 -4.80
CA ARG A 13 -6.83 2.19 -4.38
C ARG A 13 -6.42 1.37 -3.19
N ILE A 14 -7.25 1.37 -2.18
CA ILE A 14 -7.08 0.47 -1.03
C ILE A 14 -7.88 -0.78 -1.33
N GLN A 15 -7.21 -1.92 -1.26
CA GLN A 15 -7.80 -3.21 -1.60
C GLN A 15 -7.72 -4.17 -0.43
N GLN A 16 -8.70 -5.05 -0.32
CA GLN A 16 -8.68 -6.14 0.64
C GLN A 16 -8.77 -7.47 -0.09
N TYR A 17 -8.14 -8.48 0.47
CA TYR A 17 -8.20 -9.83 -0.09
C TYR A 17 -9.42 -10.51 0.49
N VAL A 18 -10.30 -10.97 -0.38
CA VAL A 18 -11.60 -11.51 0.02
C VAL A 18 -11.74 -12.92 -0.52
N ARG A 19 -12.20 -13.80 0.34
CA ARG A 19 -12.56 -15.15 -0.04
C ARG A 19 -14.07 -15.24 -0.09
N THR A 20 -14.59 -15.56 -1.25
CA THR A 20 -16.04 -15.67 -1.47
C THR A 20 -16.38 -17.09 -1.88
N ARG A 21 -17.62 -17.47 -1.61
CA ARG A 21 -18.14 -18.77 -2.02
C ARG A 21 -19.23 -18.54 -3.06
N ASP A 22 -19.11 -19.20 -4.20
CA ASP A 22 -20.11 -19.08 -5.26
C ASP A 22 -21.33 -19.98 -5.00
N ALA A 23 -22.29 -19.91 -5.89
CA ALA A 23 -23.55 -20.68 -5.76
C ALA A 23 -23.31 -22.20 -5.83
N ASP A 24 -22.24 -22.64 -6.46
CA ASP A 24 -21.88 -24.02 -6.60
C ASP A 24 -21.01 -24.55 -5.44
N GLY A 25 -20.72 -23.70 -4.49
CA GLY A 25 -19.93 -24.06 -3.32
C GLY A 25 -18.42 -23.92 -3.49
N TYR A 26 -17.94 -23.43 -4.63
CA TYR A 26 -16.53 -23.20 -4.86
C TYR A 26 -16.11 -21.88 -4.24
N TYR A 27 -14.89 -21.88 -3.70
CA TYR A 27 -14.30 -20.66 -3.14
C TYR A 27 -13.52 -19.93 -4.22
N ALA A 28 -13.72 -18.62 -4.24
CA ALA A 28 -12.91 -17.73 -5.07
C ALA A 28 -12.23 -16.72 -4.16
N GLU A 29 -10.96 -16.46 -4.40
CA GLU A 29 -10.18 -15.49 -3.64
C GLU A 29 -9.74 -14.39 -4.60
N ASP A 30 -9.97 -13.16 -4.21
CA ASP A 30 -9.62 -12.02 -5.05
C ASP A 30 -9.49 -10.75 -4.24
N TRP A 31 -8.82 -9.79 -4.83
CA TRP A 31 -8.68 -8.46 -4.26
C TRP A 31 -9.88 -7.62 -4.65
N GLN A 32 -10.45 -6.95 -3.65
CA GLN A 32 -11.57 -6.04 -3.89
C GLN A 32 -11.18 -4.64 -3.44
N THR A 33 -11.54 -3.65 -4.23
CA THR A 33 -11.29 -2.25 -3.90
C THR A 33 -12.24 -1.80 -2.81
N VAL A 34 -11.66 -1.33 -1.71
CA VAL A 34 -12.43 -0.77 -0.60
C VAL A 34 -12.74 0.70 -0.87
N CYS A 35 -11.75 1.44 -1.31
CA CYS A 35 -11.90 2.86 -1.61
C CYS A 35 -10.78 3.34 -2.54
N THR A 36 -11.02 4.47 -3.16
CA THR A 36 -10.03 5.16 -4.01
C THR A 36 -9.75 6.51 -3.39
N LEU A 37 -8.47 6.83 -3.22
CA LEU A 37 -8.03 7.99 -2.47
C LEU A 37 -6.94 8.76 -3.22
N TRP A 38 -6.79 10.02 -2.84
CA TRP A 38 -5.64 10.80 -3.24
C TRP A 38 -4.55 10.68 -2.18
N ALA A 39 -3.32 10.54 -2.63
CA ALA A 39 -2.18 10.34 -1.73
C ALA A 39 -0.96 11.11 -2.22
N LYS A 40 -0.07 11.39 -1.28
CA LYS A 40 1.30 11.80 -1.59
C LYS A 40 2.14 10.54 -1.59
N PHE A 41 2.89 10.31 -2.66
CA PHE A 41 3.72 9.13 -2.83
C PHE A 41 5.18 9.50 -2.62
N SER A 42 5.88 8.71 -1.82
CA SER A 42 7.32 8.82 -1.64
C SER A 42 7.94 7.44 -1.69
N ARG A 43 9.07 7.33 -2.35
CA ARG A 43 9.79 6.07 -2.46
C ARG A 43 11.02 6.11 -1.56
N GLU A 44 11.20 5.05 -0.78
CA GLU A 44 12.39 4.89 0.03
C GLU A 44 13.40 3.99 -0.69
N SER A 45 14.68 4.12 -0.32
CA SER A 45 15.73 3.34 -0.94
C SER A 45 15.70 1.89 -0.49
N GLY A 46 15.77 0.95 -1.44
CA GLY A 46 15.88 -0.48 -1.19
C GLY A 46 17.30 -1.02 -1.39
N THR A 47 18.28 -0.15 -1.37
CA THR A 47 19.65 -0.50 -1.73
C THR A 47 20.25 -1.58 -0.84
N GLU A 48 19.92 -1.56 0.45
CA GLU A 48 20.47 -2.52 1.41
C GLU A 48 20.17 -3.98 1.08
N LEU A 49 19.01 -4.23 0.50
CA LEU A 49 18.63 -5.60 0.18
C LEU A 49 19.44 -6.17 -0.98
N ARG A 50 19.83 -5.33 -1.92
CA ARG A 50 20.68 -5.74 -3.02
C ARG A 50 22.07 -6.11 -2.54
N GLU A 51 22.58 -5.38 -1.57
CA GLU A 51 23.91 -5.61 -1.01
C GLU A 51 24.00 -6.94 -0.28
N ARG A 52 22.86 -7.45 0.18
CA ARG A 52 22.78 -8.75 0.85
C ARG A 52 22.67 -9.93 -0.11
N GLY A 53 22.66 -9.67 -1.41
CA GLY A 53 22.54 -10.71 -2.42
C GLY A 53 21.20 -11.41 -2.43
N ALA A 54 20.15 -10.71 -2.05
CA ALA A 54 18.81 -11.27 -2.05
C ALA A 54 18.33 -11.58 -3.47
N ASP A 55 17.63 -12.71 -3.62
CA ASP A 55 17.06 -13.09 -4.91
C ASP A 55 15.82 -12.24 -5.28
N PHE A 56 15.38 -11.42 -4.39
CA PHE A 56 14.26 -10.51 -4.61
C PHE A 56 14.62 -9.14 -4.08
N ALA A 57 14.01 -8.13 -4.64
CA ALA A 57 14.15 -6.76 -4.16
C ALA A 57 12.86 -6.34 -3.47
N GLU A 58 13.01 -5.68 -2.34
CA GLU A 58 11.89 -5.02 -1.68
C GLU A 58 11.96 -3.53 -1.97
N ILE A 59 10.86 -2.99 -2.41
CA ILE A 59 10.73 -1.56 -2.63
C ILE A 59 9.81 -1.03 -1.54
N HIS A 60 10.35 -0.17 -0.69
CA HIS A 60 9.60 0.44 0.38
C HIS A 60 9.12 1.82 -0.06
N VAL A 61 7.85 2.07 0.17
CA VAL A 61 7.20 3.31 -0.23
C VAL A 61 6.35 3.85 0.91
N ARG A 62 6.02 5.12 0.79
CA ARG A 62 5.16 5.80 1.74
C ARG A 62 4.04 6.49 1.00
N PHE A 63 2.82 6.27 1.46
CA PHE A 63 1.65 6.98 0.99
C PHE A 63 1.10 7.81 2.14
N LEU A 64 0.89 9.08 1.91
CA LEU A 64 0.26 9.96 2.88
C LEU A 64 -1.13 10.31 2.36
N ILE A 65 -2.15 10.02 3.15
CA ILE A 65 -3.54 10.30 2.81
C ILE A 65 -4.20 11.11 3.91
N ARG A 66 -5.37 11.65 3.64
CA ARG A 66 -6.20 12.22 4.69
C ARG A 66 -6.65 11.09 5.60
N PHE A 67 -6.77 11.39 6.89
CA PHE A 67 -7.16 10.37 7.86
C PHE A 67 -8.47 9.71 7.45
N ARG A 68 -8.50 8.39 7.56
CA ARG A 68 -9.66 7.58 7.26
C ARG A 68 -9.62 6.32 8.13
N GLU A 69 -10.75 6.00 8.73
CA GLU A 69 -10.90 4.74 9.44
C GLU A 69 -11.13 3.58 8.46
N GLY A 70 -10.91 2.37 8.94
CA GLY A 70 -11.20 1.17 8.16
C GLY A 70 -10.06 0.64 7.31
N ILE A 71 -8.88 1.26 7.40
CA ILE A 71 -7.68 0.74 6.72
C ILE A 71 -6.85 -0.01 7.74
N ASP A 72 -6.47 -1.25 7.42
CA ASP A 72 -5.64 -2.06 8.29
C ASP A 72 -4.49 -2.71 7.54
N ARG A 73 -3.62 -3.39 8.27
CA ARG A 73 -2.39 -3.98 7.72
C ARG A 73 -2.64 -5.21 6.87
N LYS A 74 -3.84 -5.74 6.86
CA LYS A 74 -4.22 -6.87 6.01
C LYS A 74 -4.58 -6.41 4.60
N MET A 75 -4.76 -5.12 4.44
CA MET A 75 -5.10 -4.52 3.16
C MET A 75 -3.83 -4.21 2.36
N ALA A 76 -4.02 -3.84 1.11
CA ALA A 76 -2.94 -3.47 0.22
C ALA A 76 -3.29 -2.18 -0.52
N VAL A 77 -2.27 -1.54 -1.06
CA VAL A 77 -2.41 -0.34 -1.87
C VAL A 77 -2.10 -0.71 -3.32
N LEU A 78 -3.05 -0.46 -4.20
CA LEU A 78 -2.82 -0.58 -5.64
C LEU A 78 -2.48 0.79 -6.20
N TYR A 79 -1.31 0.90 -6.79
CA TYR A 79 -0.82 2.15 -7.37
C TYR A 79 -0.05 1.84 -8.64
N ARG A 80 -0.50 2.42 -9.75
CA ARG A 80 0.11 2.25 -11.08
C ARG A 80 0.28 0.79 -11.49
N GLY A 81 -0.70 -0.04 -11.15
CA GLY A 81 -0.66 -1.45 -11.50
C GLY A 81 0.12 -2.34 -10.55
N ASP A 82 0.80 -1.76 -9.57
CA ASP A 82 1.55 -2.51 -8.57
C ASP A 82 0.77 -2.56 -7.27
N ARG A 83 0.79 -3.72 -6.62
CA ARG A 83 0.14 -3.90 -5.34
C ARG A 83 1.18 -3.93 -4.24
N TYR A 84 1.06 -2.98 -3.32
CA TYR A 84 1.97 -2.81 -2.20
C TYR A 84 1.32 -3.35 -0.93
N GLU A 85 2.05 -4.17 -0.20
CA GLU A 85 1.59 -4.68 1.10
C GLU A 85 1.77 -3.61 2.16
N ILE A 86 0.72 -3.35 2.94
CA ILE A 86 0.79 -2.38 4.03
C ILE A 86 1.57 -3.00 5.18
N GLU A 87 2.66 -2.35 5.58
CA GLU A 87 3.47 -2.79 6.70
C GLU A 87 3.13 -2.06 7.98
N TYR A 88 2.81 -0.78 7.87
CA TYR A 88 2.68 0.07 9.02
C TYR A 88 1.71 1.21 8.73
N LEU A 89 0.96 1.60 9.74
CA LEU A 89 0.03 2.72 9.66
C LEU A 89 0.31 3.67 10.82
N ASN A 90 0.55 4.94 10.51
CA ASN A 90 0.82 5.97 11.51
C ASN A 90 -0.12 7.13 11.32
N ASN A 91 -0.64 7.63 12.44
CA ASN A 91 -1.30 8.92 12.41
C ASN A 91 -0.24 10.00 12.18
N TYR A 92 -0.55 10.95 11.32
CA TYR A 92 0.39 11.95 10.89
C TYR A 92 -0.27 13.33 10.97
N GLY A 93 0.51 14.32 11.42
CA GLY A 93 0.00 15.65 11.66
C GLY A 93 -0.34 15.88 13.12
N ASP A 94 -0.42 17.15 13.53
CA ASP A 94 -0.61 17.52 14.93
C ASP A 94 -1.94 17.04 15.51
N SER A 95 -2.97 16.96 14.67
CA SER A 95 -4.32 16.57 15.10
C SER A 95 -4.75 15.22 14.54
N GLY A 96 -3.83 14.44 14.00
CA GLY A 96 -4.19 13.18 13.37
C GLY A 96 -5.01 13.36 12.10
N GLU A 97 -4.79 14.44 11.38
CA GLU A 97 -5.55 14.76 10.17
C GLU A 97 -5.16 13.90 8.96
N TYR A 98 -4.02 13.25 9.06
CA TYR A 98 -3.47 12.45 7.97
C TYR A 98 -3.11 11.07 8.48
N LEU A 99 -3.08 10.12 7.56
CA LEU A 99 -2.66 8.77 7.81
C LEU A 99 -1.47 8.46 6.90
N GLU A 100 -0.38 8.01 7.50
CA GLU A 100 0.80 7.60 6.78
C GLU A 100 0.76 6.08 6.62
N ILE A 101 0.84 5.62 5.37
CA ILE A 101 0.85 4.20 5.04
C ILE A 101 2.25 3.85 4.57
N LEU A 102 2.94 3.03 5.34
CA LEU A 102 4.22 2.48 4.95
C LEU A 102 3.96 1.12 4.32
N ALA A 103 4.40 0.94 3.10
CA ALA A 103 4.09 -0.26 2.33
C ALA A 103 5.31 -0.74 1.56
N LYS A 104 5.24 -1.98 1.10
CA LYS A 104 6.33 -2.57 0.34
C LYS A 104 5.80 -3.33 -0.87
N LEU A 105 6.59 -3.29 -1.92
CA LEU A 105 6.42 -4.11 -3.09
C LEU A 105 7.54 -5.12 -3.13
N ARG A 106 7.20 -6.40 -3.12
CA ARG A 106 8.18 -7.45 -3.24
C ARG A 106 8.21 -7.93 -4.68
N THR A 107 9.35 -7.78 -5.31
CA THR A 107 9.55 -8.29 -6.65
C THR A 107 10.62 -9.37 -6.62
N GLN A 108 10.39 -10.44 -7.37
CA GLN A 108 11.42 -11.46 -7.52
C GLN A 108 12.50 -10.94 -8.47
N GLY A 109 13.74 -11.06 -8.06
CA GLY A 109 14.87 -10.63 -8.87
C GLY A 109 15.08 -11.44 -10.12
N VAL A 110 14.60 -12.67 -10.13
CA VAL A 110 14.62 -13.53 -11.30
C VAL A 110 13.18 -13.76 -11.70
N SER A 111 12.79 -13.21 -12.83
CA SER A 111 11.47 -13.51 -13.34
C SER A 111 11.49 -14.95 -13.86
N ALA A 112 10.66 -15.70 -13.27
CA ALA A 112 10.48 -17.05 -13.72
C ALA A 112 9.79 -17.08 -15.08
#